data_ed43049baf4ac8786ca0a1877211b4d8
#
_entry.id   ed43049baf4ac8786ca0a1877211b4d8
#
_cell.length_a   1.000
_cell.length_b   1.000
_cell.length_c   1.000
_cell.angle_alpha   90.00
_cell.angle_beta   90.00
_cell.angle_gamma   90.00
#
_symmetry.space_group_name_H-M   'P 1'
#
loop_
_entity.id
_entity.type
_entity.pdbx_description
1 polymer ?
#
loop_
_entity_poly.entity_id
_entity_poly.type
_entity_poly.pdbx_seq_one_letter_code
_entity_poly.pdbx_strand_id
1 'polypeptide(L)'
;MDRSGGTAATRVFGWGMIVGAVGAVGCSLAGVSAYPPLLPEVALAGVSALCAAGWVTASYRARGRGHLDAPPRKERRDNRVLPYLFAFGIPVATLAAFLVVFTPSSARGQWEERMEAAGYGEYTLPVVRLAGKPEYVPEGEDNDPYYLADVVVRVPFRDGPREVTVEGYSTAPEPPAPGTELSVYYAPGASDGPVGEHDEVGGADSAMTWVLAIWVWPWVIIAGCCMKSYMEVSDLRRMRRFRPVVHLPALGILLAGVVLLLPKALEFRVAGYDGLPAFVAALTPALALAWAAKASWRTY
;
A
#
# COMPACT_ATOMS: atom_id res chain seq x y z
N MET A 1 -25.26 -18.49 27.68
CA MET A 1 -23.87 -18.31 27.21
C MET A 1 -23.75 -18.93 25.82
N ASP A 2 -23.63 -18.10 24.82
CA ASP A 2 -23.69 -18.48 23.40
C ASP A 2 -22.37 -19.13 22.98
N ARG A 3 -22.37 -20.45 22.82
CA ARG A 3 -21.20 -21.24 22.37
C ARG A 3 -21.08 -21.16 20.83
N SER A 4 -21.04 -19.96 20.28
CA SER A 4 -20.63 -19.77 18.91
C SER A 4 -19.12 -20.00 18.80
N GLY A 5 -18.69 -20.93 17.95
CA GLY A 5 -17.37 -21.52 17.80
C GLY A 5 -16.13 -20.61 17.73
N GLY A 6 -15.93 -19.76 18.72
CA GLY A 6 -14.76 -18.93 18.90
C GLY A 6 -14.74 -18.36 20.33
N THR A 7 -13.55 -18.17 20.88
CA THR A 7 -13.37 -17.52 22.19
C THR A 7 -13.60 -16.00 22.05
N ALA A 8 -13.85 -15.31 23.17
CA ALA A 8 -13.93 -13.84 23.18
C ALA A 8 -12.65 -13.22 22.56
N ALA A 9 -11.48 -13.80 22.87
CA ALA A 9 -10.20 -13.36 22.33
C ALA A 9 -10.13 -13.46 20.79
N THR A 10 -10.58 -14.58 20.19
CA THR A 10 -10.58 -14.73 18.72
C THR A 10 -11.52 -13.72 18.05
N ARG A 11 -12.62 -13.33 18.72
CA ARG A 11 -13.52 -12.30 18.18
C ARG A 11 -12.93 -10.90 18.28
N VAL A 12 -12.35 -10.55 19.43
CA VAL A 12 -11.74 -9.23 19.65
C VAL A 12 -10.59 -9.01 18.65
N PHE A 13 -9.67 -9.96 18.56
CA PHE A 13 -8.57 -9.86 17.62
C PHE A 13 -9.02 -9.89 16.15
N GLY A 14 -10.02 -10.71 15.81
CA GLY A 14 -10.57 -10.73 14.45
C GLY A 14 -11.21 -9.41 14.05
N TRP A 15 -11.98 -8.77 14.94
CA TRP A 15 -12.55 -7.44 14.70
C TRP A 15 -11.47 -6.36 14.68
N GLY A 16 -10.49 -6.43 15.59
CA GLY A 16 -9.36 -5.49 15.60
C GLY A 16 -8.56 -5.51 14.29
N MET A 17 -8.32 -6.70 13.73
CA MET A 17 -7.68 -6.85 12.42
C MET A 17 -8.49 -6.17 11.31
N ILE A 18 -9.81 -6.40 11.26
CA ILE A 18 -10.68 -5.82 10.23
C ILE A 18 -10.77 -4.29 10.39
N VAL A 19 -11.01 -3.82 11.60
CA VAL A 19 -11.14 -2.37 11.88
C VAL A 19 -9.83 -1.64 11.59
N GLY A 20 -8.68 -2.22 11.96
CA GLY A 20 -7.38 -1.67 11.64
C GLY A 20 -7.13 -1.58 10.13
N ALA A 21 -7.43 -2.65 9.39
CA ALA A 21 -7.25 -2.67 7.93
C ALA A 21 -8.21 -1.67 7.23
N VAL A 22 -9.51 -1.68 7.59
CA VAL A 22 -10.50 -0.75 7.03
C VAL A 22 -10.18 0.69 7.41
N GLY A 23 -9.70 0.91 8.63
CA GLY A 23 -9.27 2.22 9.11
C GLY A 23 -8.08 2.75 8.32
N ALA A 24 -7.06 1.92 8.06
CA ALA A 24 -5.89 2.31 7.25
C ALA A 24 -6.32 2.73 5.83
N VAL A 25 -7.14 1.91 5.17
CA VAL A 25 -7.68 2.22 3.83
C VAL A 25 -8.56 3.47 3.88
N GLY A 26 -9.41 3.59 4.91
CA GLY A 26 -10.28 4.76 5.09
C GLY A 26 -9.51 6.06 5.29
N CYS A 27 -8.44 6.06 6.09
CA CYS A 27 -7.56 7.22 6.27
C CYS A 27 -6.89 7.62 4.95
N SER A 28 -6.41 6.64 4.19
CA SER A 28 -5.79 6.90 2.88
C SER A 28 -6.79 7.47 1.88
N LEU A 29 -8.01 6.90 1.77
CA LEU A 29 -9.05 7.40 0.87
C LEU A 29 -9.60 8.78 1.30
N ALA A 30 -9.67 9.03 2.63
CA ALA A 30 -10.06 10.33 3.15
C ALA A 30 -8.96 11.39 3.08
N GLY A 31 -7.74 10.98 2.71
CA GLY A 31 -6.61 11.88 2.61
C GLY A 31 -6.19 12.47 3.95
N VAL A 32 -6.19 11.65 5.02
CA VAL A 32 -5.77 12.11 6.36
C VAL A 32 -4.31 12.56 6.35
N SER A 33 -3.47 11.84 5.61
CA SER A 33 -2.08 12.23 5.34
C SER A 33 -1.95 12.67 3.89
N ALA A 34 -1.54 13.90 3.66
CA ALA A 34 -1.36 14.46 2.32
C ALA A 34 -0.06 13.96 1.66
N TYR A 35 0.97 13.78 2.49
CA TYR A 35 2.34 13.48 2.08
C TYR A 35 2.98 12.49 3.06
N PRO A 36 3.85 11.58 2.61
CA PRO A 36 4.63 10.73 3.51
C PRO A 36 5.47 11.53 4.52
N PRO A 37 5.66 10.98 5.71
CA PRO A 37 5.29 9.62 6.11
C PRO A 37 3.82 9.49 6.49
N LEU A 38 3.15 8.45 5.97
CA LEU A 38 1.74 8.14 6.21
C LEU A 38 1.57 7.46 7.58
N LEU A 39 1.90 8.16 8.67
CA LEU A 39 1.96 7.58 10.02
C LEU A 39 0.64 6.98 10.51
N PRO A 40 -0.54 7.62 10.36
CA PRO A 40 -1.81 7.05 10.79
C PRO A 40 -2.14 5.74 10.07
N GLU A 41 -1.92 5.67 8.75
CA GLU A 41 -2.17 4.50 7.91
C GLU A 41 -1.24 3.36 8.31
N VAL A 42 0.06 3.64 8.49
CA VAL A 42 1.06 2.67 8.92
C VAL A 42 0.77 2.17 10.34
N ALA A 43 0.38 3.04 11.26
CA ALA A 43 0.01 2.66 12.62
C ALA A 43 -1.22 1.73 12.62
N LEU A 44 -2.25 2.04 11.85
CA LEU A 44 -3.46 1.20 11.73
C LEU A 44 -3.16 -0.14 11.05
N ALA A 45 -2.30 -0.16 10.03
CA ALA A 45 -1.82 -1.39 9.40
C ALA A 45 -1.02 -2.25 10.40
N GLY A 46 -0.18 -1.62 11.22
CA GLY A 46 0.56 -2.26 12.31
C GLY A 46 -0.37 -2.87 13.37
N VAL A 47 -1.39 -2.13 13.81
CA VAL A 47 -2.43 -2.65 14.72
C VAL A 47 -3.15 -3.83 14.10
N SER A 48 -3.52 -3.76 12.82
CA SER A 48 -4.13 -4.88 12.09
C SER A 48 -3.24 -6.12 12.09
N ALA A 49 -1.95 -5.97 11.80
CA ALA A 49 -0.97 -7.07 11.80
C ALA A 49 -0.79 -7.69 13.20
N LEU A 50 -0.70 -6.88 14.25
CA LEU A 50 -0.64 -7.35 15.63
C LEU A 50 -1.91 -8.11 16.04
N CYS A 51 -3.07 -7.60 15.66
CA CYS A 51 -4.34 -8.29 15.86
C CYS A 51 -4.41 -9.61 15.08
N ALA A 52 -3.87 -9.69 13.87
CA ALA A 52 -3.78 -10.94 13.11
C ALA A 52 -2.91 -11.98 13.86
N ALA A 53 -1.76 -11.59 14.37
CA ALA A 53 -0.91 -12.46 15.19
C ALA A 53 -1.60 -12.91 16.47
N GLY A 54 -2.30 -12.00 17.16
CA GLY A 54 -3.11 -12.30 18.33
C GLY A 54 -4.25 -13.27 18.01
N TRP A 55 -4.91 -13.09 16.88
CA TRP A 55 -5.98 -13.99 16.40
C TRP A 55 -5.46 -15.40 16.12
N VAL A 56 -4.31 -15.52 15.44
CA VAL A 56 -3.65 -16.81 15.20
C VAL A 56 -3.33 -17.51 16.52
N THR A 57 -2.69 -16.81 17.45
CA THR A 57 -2.32 -17.35 18.78
C THR A 57 -3.54 -17.80 19.57
N ALA A 58 -4.59 -16.96 19.60
CA ALA A 58 -5.85 -17.29 20.27
C ALA A 58 -6.55 -18.50 19.63
N SER A 59 -6.48 -18.61 18.29
CA SER A 59 -7.06 -19.72 17.54
C SER A 59 -6.34 -21.04 17.79
N TYR A 60 -4.99 -21.05 17.88
CA TYR A 60 -4.22 -22.23 18.28
C TYR A 60 -4.57 -22.69 19.70
N ARG A 61 -4.64 -21.75 20.65
CA ARG A 61 -5.04 -22.06 22.04
C ARG A 61 -6.46 -22.60 22.15
N ALA A 62 -7.38 -22.05 21.35
CA ALA A 62 -8.77 -22.51 21.34
C ALA A 62 -8.90 -23.90 20.72
N ARG A 63 -8.11 -24.23 19.69
CA ARG A 63 -8.05 -25.56 19.07
C ARG A 63 -7.62 -26.64 20.08
N GLY A 64 -6.53 -26.38 20.82
CA GLY A 64 -6.03 -27.32 21.84
C GLY A 64 -7.03 -27.62 22.98
N ARG A 65 -8.07 -26.78 23.14
CA ARG A 65 -9.15 -26.96 24.14
C ARG A 65 -10.43 -27.56 23.57
N GLY A 66 -10.45 -28.02 22.32
CA GLY A 66 -11.64 -28.59 21.67
C GLY A 66 -12.80 -27.60 21.43
N HIS A 67 -12.58 -26.30 21.67
CA HIS A 67 -13.65 -25.28 21.54
C HIS A 67 -14.05 -24.99 20.09
N LEU A 68 -13.19 -25.29 19.12
CA LEU A 68 -13.44 -25.04 17.71
C LEU A 68 -14.10 -26.22 16.97
N ASP A 69 -14.10 -27.42 17.59
CA ASP A 69 -14.62 -28.63 16.98
C ASP A 69 -16.07 -28.95 17.43
N ALA A 70 -16.64 -28.14 18.33
CA ALA A 70 -18.01 -28.32 18.76
C ALA A 70 -19.00 -28.06 17.60
N PRO A 71 -19.94 -29.01 17.32
CA PRO A 71 -20.90 -28.79 16.26
C PRO A 71 -21.75 -27.56 16.57
N PRO A 72 -22.09 -26.75 15.54
CA PRO A 72 -22.91 -25.55 15.74
C PRO A 72 -24.28 -25.96 16.30
N ARG A 73 -24.60 -25.46 17.49
CA ARG A 73 -25.96 -25.60 18.04
C ARG A 73 -26.94 -24.82 17.20
N LYS A 74 -27.92 -25.52 16.62
CA LYS A 74 -29.07 -25.03 15.84
C LYS A 74 -28.68 -24.21 14.60
N GLU A 75 -29.19 -24.64 13.47
CA GLU A 75 -29.21 -23.89 12.22
C GLU A 75 -29.84 -22.52 12.42
N ARG A 76 -28.99 -21.53 12.62
CA ARG A 76 -29.37 -20.13 12.54
C ARG A 76 -29.68 -19.88 11.06
N ARG A 77 -30.91 -19.39 10.80
CA ARG A 77 -31.45 -19.00 9.50
C ARG A 77 -30.31 -18.57 8.56
N ASP A 78 -30.16 -19.28 7.45
CA ASP A 78 -29.08 -19.05 6.50
C ASP A 78 -29.07 -17.58 6.06
N ASN A 79 -28.03 -16.87 6.46
CA ASN A 79 -27.89 -15.48 6.07
C ASN A 79 -27.46 -15.46 4.59
N ARG A 80 -28.44 -15.32 3.68
CA ARG A 80 -28.23 -15.28 2.23
C ARG A 80 -27.31 -14.14 1.78
N VAL A 81 -27.16 -13.10 2.61
CA VAL A 81 -26.32 -11.93 2.32
C VAL A 81 -24.82 -12.25 2.45
N LEU A 82 -24.43 -13.19 3.32
CA LEU A 82 -23.03 -13.48 3.59
C LEU A 82 -22.23 -13.94 2.36
N PRO A 83 -22.73 -14.84 1.49
CA PRO A 83 -22.04 -15.22 0.25
C PRO A 83 -21.81 -14.03 -0.70
N TYR A 84 -22.77 -13.10 -0.77
CA TYR A 84 -22.62 -11.90 -1.58
C TYR A 84 -21.56 -10.95 -1.00
N LEU A 85 -21.57 -10.75 0.32
CA LEU A 85 -20.54 -9.91 0.98
C LEU A 85 -19.13 -10.44 0.73
N PHE A 86 -18.92 -11.74 0.74
CA PHE A 86 -17.61 -12.32 0.42
C PHE A 86 -17.31 -12.28 -1.08
N ALA A 87 -18.25 -12.67 -1.93
CA ALA A 87 -18.05 -12.74 -3.37
C ALA A 87 -17.73 -11.37 -3.99
N PHE A 88 -18.39 -10.32 -3.54
CA PHE A 88 -18.16 -8.95 -4.03
C PHE A 88 -17.23 -8.13 -3.14
N GLY A 89 -17.20 -8.39 -1.83
CA GLY A 89 -16.36 -7.63 -0.90
C GLY A 89 -14.87 -7.74 -1.20
N ILE A 90 -14.41 -8.89 -1.70
CA ILE A 90 -12.99 -9.08 -1.99
C ILE A 90 -12.56 -8.43 -3.30
N PRO A 91 -13.28 -8.59 -4.42
CA PRO A 91 -13.02 -7.78 -5.60
C PRO A 91 -13.08 -6.27 -5.31
N VAL A 92 -14.06 -5.81 -4.54
CA VAL A 92 -14.16 -4.41 -4.12
C VAL A 92 -12.98 -3.98 -3.24
N ALA A 93 -12.54 -4.82 -2.29
CA ALA A 93 -11.36 -4.52 -1.47
C ALA A 93 -10.08 -4.46 -2.31
N THR A 94 -9.95 -5.33 -3.32
CA THR A 94 -8.83 -5.30 -4.27
C THR A 94 -8.86 -4.02 -5.09
N LEU A 95 -10.02 -3.62 -5.61
CA LEU A 95 -10.18 -2.36 -6.32
C LEU A 95 -9.87 -1.16 -5.41
N ALA A 96 -10.37 -1.16 -4.17
CA ALA A 96 -10.06 -0.10 -3.20
C ALA A 96 -8.56 0.01 -2.94
N ALA A 97 -7.85 -1.14 -2.83
CA ALA A 97 -6.41 -1.15 -2.69
C ALA A 97 -5.70 -0.57 -3.94
N PHE A 98 -6.19 -0.88 -5.13
CA PHE A 98 -5.70 -0.25 -6.36
C PHE A 98 -5.93 1.26 -6.36
N LEU A 99 -7.13 1.71 -6.02
CA LEU A 99 -7.43 3.14 -5.96
C LEU A 99 -6.54 3.87 -4.96
N VAL A 100 -6.33 3.30 -3.76
CA VAL A 100 -5.42 3.89 -2.76
C VAL A 100 -3.99 4.03 -3.27
N VAL A 101 -3.54 3.06 -4.07
CA VAL A 101 -2.15 3.06 -4.59
C VAL A 101 -1.98 4.04 -5.74
N PHE A 102 -2.97 4.14 -6.62
CA PHE A 102 -2.85 4.85 -7.90
C PHE A 102 -3.63 6.17 -7.98
N THR A 103 -4.55 6.44 -7.05
CA THR A 103 -5.31 7.69 -7.05
C THR A 103 -4.74 8.65 -6.02
N PRO A 104 -4.40 9.90 -6.37
CA PRO A 104 -4.06 10.90 -5.39
C PRO A 104 -5.23 11.10 -4.42
N SER A 105 -4.95 11.14 -3.14
CA SER A 105 -5.96 11.50 -2.15
C SER A 105 -6.39 12.95 -2.32
N SER A 106 -7.56 13.33 -1.80
CA SER A 106 -8.01 14.72 -1.83
C SER A 106 -7.01 15.68 -1.15
N ALA A 107 -6.32 15.19 -0.11
CA ALA A 107 -5.28 15.96 0.55
C ALA A 107 -4.00 16.04 -0.30
N ARG A 108 -3.70 15.02 -1.10
CA ARG A 108 -2.62 15.06 -2.09
C ARG A 108 -2.90 16.12 -3.14
N GLY A 109 -4.11 16.16 -3.73
CA GLY A 109 -4.49 17.18 -4.70
C GLY A 109 -4.38 18.60 -4.12
N GLN A 110 -4.89 18.84 -2.89
CA GLN A 110 -4.74 20.13 -2.22
C GLN A 110 -3.27 20.48 -1.92
N TRP A 111 -2.43 19.50 -1.67
CA TRP A 111 -1.00 19.70 -1.48
C TRP A 111 -0.33 20.05 -2.81
N GLU A 112 -0.66 19.36 -3.90
CA GLU A 112 -0.18 19.65 -5.26
C GLU A 112 -0.58 21.08 -5.68
N GLU A 113 -1.85 21.47 -5.51
CA GLU A 113 -2.31 22.85 -5.76
C GLU A 113 -1.53 23.88 -4.93
N ARG A 114 -1.20 23.58 -3.67
CA ARG A 114 -0.38 24.47 -2.83
C ARG A 114 1.05 24.59 -3.32
N MET A 115 1.65 23.47 -3.77
CA MET A 115 3.01 23.48 -4.35
C MET A 115 3.05 24.26 -5.66
N GLU A 116 2.08 24.06 -6.55
CA GLU A 116 1.93 24.82 -7.79
C GLU A 116 1.74 26.32 -7.50
N ALA A 117 0.87 26.68 -6.57
CA ALA A 117 0.67 28.07 -6.15
C ALA A 117 1.92 28.70 -5.50
N ALA A 118 2.78 27.86 -4.87
CA ALA A 118 4.07 28.28 -4.33
C ALA A 118 5.16 28.41 -5.40
N GLY A 119 4.85 28.09 -6.66
CA GLY A 119 5.74 28.20 -7.81
C GLY A 119 6.59 26.95 -8.03
N TYR A 120 6.08 25.76 -7.67
CA TYR A 120 6.79 24.51 -7.93
C TYR A 120 7.10 24.36 -9.42
N GLY A 121 8.32 23.98 -9.72
CA GLY A 121 8.80 23.79 -11.06
C GLY A 121 10.29 23.43 -11.12
N GLU A 122 10.78 23.27 -12.34
CA GLU A 122 12.17 22.99 -12.64
C GLU A 122 13.00 24.28 -12.62
N TYR A 123 14.11 24.25 -11.88
CA TYR A 123 15.05 25.37 -11.77
C TYR A 123 16.48 24.88 -11.88
N THR A 124 17.33 25.66 -12.53
CA THR A 124 18.75 25.35 -12.61
C THR A 124 19.50 25.99 -11.44
N LEU A 125 20.19 25.16 -10.67
CA LEU A 125 20.95 25.59 -9.50
C LEU A 125 22.38 25.06 -9.55
N PRO A 126 23.38 25.86 -9.11
CA PRO A 126 24.77 25.39 -9.02
C PRO A 126 24.95 24.47 -7.80
N VAL A 127 25.72 23.41 -7.98
CA VAL A 127 26.18 22.55 -6.88
C VAL A 127 27.12 23.35 -5.98
N VAL A 128 26.83 23.42 -4.69
CA VAL A 128 27.71 24.03 -3.69
C VAL A 128 28.83 23.08 -3.31
N ARG A 129 28.46 21.84 -3.02
CA ARG A 129 29.40 20.76 -2.64
C ARG A 129 28.74 19.39 -2.82
N LEU A 130 29.56 18.37 -2.83
CA LEU A 130 29.07 16.98 -2.75
C LEU A 130 28.91 16.58 -1.27
N ALA A 131 27.83 15.86 -0.94
CA ALA A 131 27.63 15.29 0.38
C ALA A 131 28.35 13.95 0.56
N GLY A 132 28.66 13.26 -0.57
CA GLY A 132 29.35 11.98 -0.60
C GLY A 132 30.26 11.85 -1.82
N LYS A 133 30.85 10.69 -1.98
CA LYS A 133 31.64 10.35 -3.18
C LYS A 133 30.70 9.88 -4.27
N PRO A 134 30.76 10.40 -5.51
CA PRO A 134 29.98 9.92 -6.63
C PRO A 134 30.21 8.43 -6.88
N GLU A 135 29.13 7.69 -7.08
CA GLU A 135 29.11 6.28 -7.44
C GLU A 135 28.92 6.14 -8.94
N TYR A 136 29.82 5.42 -9.60
CA TYR A 136 29.70 5.14 -11.03
C TYR A 136 28.79 3.92 -11.25
N VAL A 137 27.73 4.11 -12.04
CA VAL A 137 26.84 3.05 -12.49
C VAL A 137 27.20 2.70 -13.94
N PRO A 138 27.69 1.47 -14.19
CA PRO A 138 28.10 1.07 -15.54
C PRO A 138 26.88 0.90 -16.45
N GLU A 139 27.15 0.92 -17.76
CA GLU A 139 26.15 0.63 -18.80
C GLU A 139 25.43 -0.69 -18.55
N GLY A 140 24.08 -0.65 -18.60
CA GLY A 140 23.19 -1.80 -18.49
C GLY A 140 22.44 -2.06 -19.80
N GLU A 141 21.57 -3.09 -19.84
CA GLU A 141 20.78 -3.40 -21.05
C GLU A 141 19.87 -2.23 -21.50
N ASP A 142 19.41 -1.38 -20.57
CA ASP A 142 18.45 -0.30 -20.83
C ASP A 142 18.96 1.10 -20.47
N ASN A 143 20.21 1.26 -19.97
CA ASN A 143 20.71 2.54 -19.48
C ASN A 143 22.15 2.80 -19.94
N ASP A 144 22.40 4.02 -20.42
CA ASP A 144 23.76 4.54 -20.60
C ASP A 144 24.47 4.67 -19.24
N PRO A 145 25.83 4.65 -19.21
CA PRO A 145 26.56 4.79 -17.97
C PRO A 145 26.35 6.19 -17.36
N TYR A 146 26.16 6.25 -16.05
CA TYR A 146 25.93 7.49 -15.32
C TYR A 146 26.56 7.47 -13.93
N TYR A 147 26.59 8.63 -13.28
CA TYR A 147 27.04 8.78 -11.91
C TYR A 147 25.86 9.12 -11.01
N LEU A 148 25.79 8.48 -9.86
CA LEU A 148 24.88 8.83 -8.75
C LEU A 148 25.66 9.59 -7.68
N ALA A 149 25.14 10.73 -7.24
CA ALA A 149 25.77 11.51 -6.20
C ALA A 149 24.76 12.24 -5.32
N ASP A 150 25.07 12.35 -4.04
CA ASP A 150 24.36 13.24 -3.15
C ASP A 150 24.96 14.64 -3.28
N VAL A 151 24.16 15.57 -3.79
CA VAL A 151 24.61 16.94 -4.07
C VAL A 151 23.96 17.94 -3.13
N VAL A 152 24.70 18.92 -2.69
CA VAL A 152 24.19 20.03 -1.89
C VAL A 152 24.04 21.24 -2.80
N VAL A 153 22.80 21.73 -2.90
CA VAL A 153 22.45 22.93 -3.66
C VAL A 153 21.95 24.03 -2.72
N ARG A 154 22.15 25.28 -3.10
CA ARG A 154 21.61 26.44 -2.36
C ARG A 154 20.30 26.86 -3.02
N VAL A 155 19.18 26.49 -2.40
CA VAL A 155 17.84 26.78 -2.89
C VAL A 155 17.39 28.16 -2.42
N PRO A 156 17.01 29.08 -3.32
CA PRO A 156 16.58 30.43 -2.99
C PRO A 156 15.07 30.46 -2.65
N PHE A 157 14.72 30.02 -1.45
CA PHE A 157 13.35 30.14 -0.97
C PHE A 157 12.98 31.61 -0.66
N ARG A 158 11.69 31.94 -0.68
CA ARG A 158 11.20 33.30 -0.36
C ARG A 158 11.52 33.75 1.06
N ASP A 159 11.62 32.81 2.00
CA ASP A 159 12.01 33.05 3.40
C ASP A 159 13.52 33.09 3.63
N GLY A 160 14.31 32.91 2.58
CA GLY A 160 15.77 32.96 2.56
C GLY A 160 16.42 31.74 1.96
N PRO A 161 17.66 31.88 1.44
CA PRO A 161 18.37 30.77 0.82
C PRO A 161 18.75 29.72 1.86
N ARG A 162 18.56 28.43 1.52
CA ARG A 162 18.95 27.30 2.37
C ARG A 162 19.76 26.30 1.57
N GLU A 163 20.71 25.64 2.23
CA GLU A 163 21.39 24.49 1.67
C GLU A 163 20.53 23.24 1.85
N VAL A 164 20.25 22.55 0.76
CA VAL A 164 19.47 21.32 0.75
C VAL A 164 20.31 20.23 0.07
N THR A 165 20.31 19.04 0.65
CA THR A 165 20.91 17.86 0.03
C THR A 165 19.91 17.18 -0.85
N VAL A 166 20.24 17.04 -2.13
CA VAL A 166 19.48 16.22 -3.09
C VAL A 166 20.21 14.89 -3.19
N GLU A 167 19.55 13.84 -2.68
CA GLU A 167 20.12 12.50 -2.65
C GLU A 167 19.94 11.79 -3.98
N GLY A 168 20.95 11.01 -4.37
CA GLY A 168 20.89 10.13 -5.52
C GLY A 168 20.72 10.84 -6.86
N TYR A 169 21.24 12.07 -7.01
CA TYR A 169 21.17 12.83 -8.25
C TYR A 169 21.98 12.13 -9.35
N SER A 170 21.38 11.96 -10.53
CA SER A 170 22.00 11.29 -11.66
C SER A 170 22.64 12.29 -12.64
N THR A 171 23.88 12.05 -13.04
CA THR A 171 24.60 12.86 -14.05
C THR A 171 25.32 11.99 -15.06
N ALA A 172 25.32 12.43 -16.30
CA ALA A 172 26.08 11.80 -17.39
C ALA A 172 26.59 12.89 -18.35
N PRO A 173 27.75 12.72 -18.98
CA PRO A 173 28.70 11.61 -18.86
C PRO A 173 29.71 11.79 -17.71
N GLU A 174 29.73 12.94 -17.05
CA GLU A 174 30.75 13.32 -16.05
C GLU A 174 30.13 13.36 -14.63
N PRO A 175 30.92 13.03 -13.59
CA PRO A 175 30.45 13.18 -12.21
C PRO A 175 30.19 14.65 -11.88
N PRO A 176 29.16 14.96 -11.05
CA PRO A 176 28.90 16.33 -10.66
C PRO A 176 30.07 16.90 -9.85
N ALA A 177 30.35 18.19 -10.05
CA ALA A 177 31.39 18.91 -9.34
C ALA A 177 30.85 20.22 -8.75
N PRO A 178 31.46 20.81 -7.73
CA PRO A 178 31.07 22.14 -7.25
C PRO A 178 31.06 23.16 -8.40
N GLY A 179 29.98 23.90 -8.54
CA GLY A 179 29.74 24.84 -9.64
C GLY A 179 29.03 24.24 -10.87
N THR A 180 28.85 22.92 -10.94
CA THR A 180 28.04 22.31 -12.01
C THR A 180 26.57 22.76 -11.83
N GLU A 181 25.95 23.19 -12.92
CA GLU A 181 24.54 23.56 -12.95
C GLU A 181 23.69 22.29 -13.08
N LEU A 182 22.73 22.12 -12.18
CA LEU A 182 21.83 20.97 -12.15
C LEU A 182 20.38 21.45 -12.18
N SER A 183 19.52 20.69 -12.88
CA SER A 183 18.08 20.89 -12.88
C SER A 183 17.48 20.26 -11.60
N VAL A 184 16.80 21.08 -10.80
CA VAL A 184 16.20 20.68 -9.54
C VAL A 184 14.75 21.18 -9.48
N TYR A 185 13.86 20.30 -9.12
CA TYR A 185 12.45 20.64 -8.87
C TYR A 185 12.27 21.10 -7.43
N TYR A 186 11.66 22.28 -7.23
CA TYR A 186 11.29 22.79 -5.91
C TYR A 186 10.24 23.90 -6.03
N ALA A 187 9.64 24.28 -4.90
CA ALA A 187 8.73 25.41 -4.78
C ALA A 187 9.38 26.57 -4.05
N PRO A 188 9.72 27.70 -4.69
CA PRO A 188 10.30 28.84 -4.00
C PRO A 188 9.46 29.43 -2.86
N GLY A 189 8.14 29.26 -2.93
CA GLY A 189 7.19 29.72 -1.91
C GLY A 189 6.92 28.73 -0.77
N ALA A 190 7.45 27.52 -0.82
CA ALA A 190 7.22 26.46 0.17
C ALA A 190 8.55 25.80 0.55
N SER A 191 9.17 26.27 1.61
CA SER A 191 10.47 25.76 2.09
C SER A 191 10.38 24.39 2.79
N ASP A 192 9.18 23.88 3.03
CA ASP A 192 8.84 22.55 3.53
C ASP A 192 8.47 21.55 2.42
N GLY A 193 8.49 22.02 1.18
CA GLY A 193 8.23 21.20 0.00
C GLY A 193 9.42 20.32 -0.41
N PRO A 194 9.19 19.37 -1.33
CA PRO A 194 10.23 18.51 -1.86
C PRO A 194 11.26 19.32 -2.68
N VAL A 195 12.51 18.86 -2.62
CA VAL A 195 13.60 19.36 -3.46
C VAL A 195 14.29 18.14 -4.03
N GLY A 196 14.21 17.93 -5.35
CA GLY A 196 14.70 16.71 -5.98
C GLY A 196 15.02 16.85 -7.47
N GLU A 197 15.61 15.81 -8.05
CA GLU A 197 15.88 15.69 -9.48
C GLU A 197 14.61 15.51 -10.31
N HIS A 198 13.58 14.87 -9.72
CA HIS A 198 12.38 14.46 -10.44
C HIS A 198 11.17 15.31 -10.04
N ASP A 199 10.22 15.43 -10.97
CA ASP A 199 8.95 16.08 -10.69
C ASP A 199 8.10 15.20 -9.75
N GLU A 200 8.08 15.56 -8.47
CA GLU A 200 7.30 14.87 -7.45
C GLU A 200 5.86 15.38 -7.31
N VAL A 201 5.57 16.55 -7.85
CA VAL A 201 4.26 17.20 -7.76
C VAL A 201 3.39 16.89 -8.97
N GLY A 202 3.93 16.99 -10.19
CA GLY A 202 3.22 16.74 -11.45
C GLY A 202 3.11 15.26 -11.83
N GLY A 203 3.75 14.37 -11.07
CA GLY A 203 3.86 12.97 -11.43
C GLY A 203 2.65 12.13 -11.04
N ALA A 204 1.86 11.84 -11.94
CA ALA A 204 1.03 10.68 -12.26
C ALA A 204 -0.20 11.18 -13.01
N ASP A 205 -0.19 10.94 -14.28
CA ASP A 205 -1.35 11.13 -15.12
C ASP A 205 -2.62 10.64 -14.42
N SER A 206 -3.32 11.56 -13.78
CA SER A 206 -4.61 11.28 -13.14
C SER A 206 -5.57 10.63 -14.14
N ALA A 207 -5.44 10.98 -15.41
CA ALA A 207 -6.17 10.37 -16.52
C ALA A 207 -5.88 8.85 -16.64
N MET A 208 -4.63 8.41 -16.58
CA MET A 208 -4.27 6.99 -16.66
C MET A 208 -4.83 6.22 -15.47
N THR A 209 -4.80 6.79 -14.28
CA THR A 209 -5.38 6.20 -13.06
C THR A 209 -6.88 6.00 -13.20
N TRP A 210 -7.61 7.00 -13.71
CA TRP A 210 -9.05 6.88 -13.96
C TRP A 210 -9.37 5.88 -15.05
N VAL A 211 -8.58 5.82 -16.13
CA VAL A 211 -8.73 4.81 -17.19
C VAL A 211 -8.55 3.42 -16.61
N LEU A 212 -7.51 3.19 -15.82
CA LEU A 212 -7.28 1.89 -15.15
C LEU A 212 -8.40 1.57 -14.16
N ALA A 213 -8.86 2.53 -13.35
CA ALA A 213 -9.96 2.33 -12.41
C ALA A 213 -11.25 1.94 -13.15
N ILE A 214 -11.62 2.62 -14.23
CA ILE A 214 -12.81 2.33 -15.03
C ILE A 214 -12.67 0.92 -15.68
N TRP A 215 -11.48 0.59 -16.17
CA TRP A 215 -11.24 -0.69 -16.85
C TRP A 215 -11.28 -1.89 -15.88
N VAL A 216 -10.93 -1.71 -14.63
CA VAL A 216 -10.93 -2.78 -13.61
C VAL A 216 -12.34 -3.11 -13.12
N TRP A 217 -13.29 -2.18 -13.13
CA TRP A 217 -14.67 -2.41 -12.67
C TRP A 217 -15.39 -3.59 -13.32
N PRO A 218 -15.39 -3.76 -14.66
CA PRO A 218 -15.99 -4.94 -15.29
C PRO A 218 -15.41 -6.25 -14.76
N TRP A 219 -14.10 -6.30 -14.55
CA TRP A 219 -13.42 -7.48 -14.00
C TRP A 219 -13.81 -7.76 -12.54
N VAL A 220 -13.99 -6.74 -11.73
CA VAL A 220 -14.51 -6.86 -10.36
C VAL A 220 -15.91 -7.47 -10.36
N ILE A 221 -16.78 -7.02 -11.24
CA ILE A 221 -18.15 -7.55 -11.38
C ILE A 221 -18.11 -9.00 -11.86
N ILE A 222 -17.35 -9.30 -12.91
CA ILE A 222 -17.19 -10.64 -13.43
C ILE A 222 -16.65 -11.59 -12.36
N ALA A 223 -15.57 -11.18 -11.67
CA ALA A 223 -14.97 -11.96 -10.59
C ALA A 223 -15.96 -12.19 -9.45
N GLY A 224 -16.73 -11.18 -9.05
CA GLY A 224 -17.76 -11.30 -8.02
C GLY A 224 -18.88 -12.26 -8.41
N CYS A 225 -19.37 -12.20 -9.64
CA CYS A 225 -20.37 -13.12 -10.18
C CYS A 225 -19.85 -14.55 -10.24
N CYS A 226 -18.63 -14.76 -10.76
CA CYS A 226 -17.99 -16.08 -10.81
C CYS A 226 -17.82 -16.64 -9.40
N MET A 227 -17.28 -15.85 -8.47
CA MET A 227 -17.09 -16.28 -7.09
C MET A 227 -18.42 -16.63 -6.40
N LYS A 228 -19.48 -15.85 -6.67
CA LYS A 228 -20.81 -16.15 -6.14
C LYS A 228 -21.37 -17.48 -6.64
N SER A 229 -21.08 -17.82 -7.89
CA SER A 229 -21.53 -19.10 -8.50
C SER A 229 -20.85 -20.32 -7.87
N TYR A 230 -19.61 -20.17 -7.40
CA TYR A 230 -18.82 -21.24 -6.79
C TYR A 230 -18.84 -21.27 -5.27
N MET A 231 -19.34 -20.21 -4.59
CA MET A 231 -19.39 -20.14 -3.13
C MET A 231 -20.73 -20.58 -2.56
N GLU A 232 -20.72 -21.71 -1.89
CA GLU A 232 -21.84 -22.13 -1.06
C GLU A 232 -21.71 -21.64 0.40
N VAL A 233 -22.85 -21.52 1.09
CA VAL A 233 -22.88 -21.17 2.53
C VAL A 233 -22.11 -22.20 3.36
N SER A 234 -22.12 -23.46 2.93
CA SER A 234 -21.37 -24.56 3.53
C SER A 234 -19.86 -24.29 3.51
N ASP A 235 -19.30 -23.72 2.42
CA ASP A 235 -17.88 -23.44 2.27
C ASP A 235 -17.45 -22.29 3.18
N LEU A 236 -18.27 -21.26 3.31
CA LEU A 236 -18.03 -20.16 4.23
C LEU A 236 -18.04 -20.61 5.69
N ARG A 237 -18.93 -21.56 6.05
CA ARG A 237 -18.93 -22.18 7.38
C ARG A 237 -17.65 -22.98 7.62
N ARG A 238 -17.13 -23.65 6.60
CA ARG A 238 -15.86 -24.40 6.65
C ARG A 238 -14.66 -23.45 6.81
N MET A 239 -14.64 -22.33 6.10
CA MET A 239 -13.60 -21.30 6.23
C MET A 239 -13.57 -20.63 7.62
N ARG A 240 -14.66 -20.65 8.38
CA ARG A 240 -14.67 -20.15 9.77
C ARG A 240 -13.86 -20.98 10.75
N ARG A 241 -13.61 -22.25 10.43
CA ARG A 241 -12.78 -23.10 11.31
C ARG A 241 -11.32 -22.78 11.07
N PHE A 242 -10.59 -22.42 12.11
CA PHE A 242 -9.16 -22.16 12.00
C PHE A 242 -8.41 -23.40 11.53
N ARG A 243 -7.78 -23.29 10.37
CA ARG A 243 -6.89 -24.30 9.80
C ARG A 243 -5.57 -23.64 9.46
N PRO A 244 -4.45 -24.03 10.10
CA PRO A 244 -3.15 -23.40 9.86
C PRO A 244 -2.76 -23.38 8.38
N VAL A 245 -2.98 -24.49 7.67
CA VAL A 245 -2.65 -24.64 6.23
C VAL A 245 -3.42 -23.65 5.35
N VAL A 246 -4.62 -23.24 5.75
CA VAL A 246 -5.44 -22.28 4.97
C VAL A 246 -5.12 -20.85 5.39
N HIS A 247 -5.15 -20.57 6.71
CA HIS A 247 -5.13 -19.21 7.22
C HIS A 247 -3.73 -18.60 7.33
N LEU A 248 -2.70 -19.40 7.64
CA LEU A 248 -1.35 -18.85 7.77
C LEU A 248 -0.78 -18.35 6.45
N PRO A 249 -0.86 -19.12 5.33
CA PRO A 249 -0.41 -18.58 4.05
C PRO A 249 -1.24 -17.38 3.57
N ALA A 250 -2.57 -17.40 3.79
CA ALA A 250 -3.43 -16.26 3.43
C ALA A 250 -3.01 -14.98 4.17
N LEU A 251 -2.79 -15.07 5.49
CA LEU A 251 -2.29 -13.94 6.29
C LEU A 251 -0.87 -13.54 5.89
N GLY A 252 -0.02 -14.51 5.54
CA GLY A 252 1.33 -14.26 5.02
C GLY A 252 1.32 -13.46 3.72
N ILE A 253 0.42 -13.81 2.79
CA ILE A 253 0.24 -13.06 1.53
C ILE A 253 -0.21 -11.62 1.80
N LEU A 254 -1.19 -11.41 2.70
CA LEU A 254 -1.64 -10.08 3.07
C LEU A 254 -0.53 -9.27 3.75
N LEU A 255 0.24 -9.90 4.64
CA LEU A 255 1.37 -9.24 5.31
C LEU A 255 2.47 -8.86 4.30
N ALA A 256 2.75 -9.72 3.32
CA ALA A 256 3.69 -9.40 2.24
C ALA A 256 3.23 -8.16 1.46
N GLY A 257 1.93 -8.02 1.18
CA GLY A 257 1.38 -6.81 0.56
C GLY A 257 1.63 -5.55 1.38
N VAL A 258 1.42 -5.62 2.70
CA VAL A 258 1.71 -4.49 3.61
C VAL A 258 3.20 -4.14 3.60
N VAL A 259 4.08 -5.14 3.65
CA VAL A 259 5.54 -4.93 3.64
C VAL A 259 6.00 -4.30 2.32
N LEU A 260 5.42 -4.69 1.19
CA LEU A 260 5.73 -4.10 -0.12
C LEU A 260 5.31 -2.62 -0.22
N LEU A 261 4.26 -2.21 0.50
CA LEU A 261 3.80 -0.81 0.52
C LEU A 261 4.52 0.04 1.57
N LEU A 262 5.20 -0.57 2.53
CA LEU A 262 5.82 0.13 3.65
C LEU A 262 6.87 1.18 3.23
N PRO A 263 7.81 0.89 2.29
CA PRO A 263 8.75 1.91 1.80
C PRO A 263 8.02 3.12 1.20
N LYS A 264 6.99 2.88 0.37
CA LYS A 264 6.19 3.94 -0.24
C LYS A 264 5.41 4.77 0.79
N ALA A 265 5.03 4.16 1.90
CA ALA A 265 4.29 4.85 2.97
C ALA A 265 5.20 5.65 3.92
N LEU A 266 6.46 5.28 4.05
CA LEU A 266 7.43 5.91 4.95
C LEU A 266 8.39 6.86 4.24
N GLU A 267 8.80 6.53 3.02
CA GLU A 267 9.75 7.30 2.23
C GLU A 267 9.11 7.64 0.88
N PHE A 268 9.08 8.93 0.58
CA PHE A 268 8.60 9.38 -0.72
C PHE A 268 9.78 9.30 -1.72
N ARG A 269 10.11 8.12 -2.17
CA ARG A 269 10.96 7.93 -3.35
C ARG A 269 10.10 7.43 -4.50
N VAL A 270 9.74 8.32 -5.39
CA VAL A 270 9.20 7.96 -6.71
C VAL A 270 10.40 7.81 -7.65
N ALA A 271 11.23 6.82 -7.42
CA ALA A 271 12.20 6.41 -8.42
C ALA A 271 11.54 5.36 -9.34
N GLY A 272 11.43 5.69 -10.54
CA GLY A 272 11.15 5.12 -11.86
C GLY A 272 10.52 3.75 -12.06
N TYR A 273 10.40 2.82 -11.13
CA TYR A 273 9.83 1.48 -11.32
C TYR A 273 8.98 0.96 -10.14
N ASP A 274 8.57 1.83 -9.24
CA ASP A 274 7.82 1.45 -8.03
C ASP A 274 6.37 1.02 -8.27
N GLY A 275 5.87 1.08 -9.49
CA GLY A 275 4.54 0.61 -9.86
C GLY A 275 4.35 -0.90 -9.68
N LEU A 276 5.37 -1.72 -9.91
CA LEU A 276 5.26 -3.17 -9.83
C LEU A 276 5.06 -3.69 -8.39
N PRO A 277 5.85 -3.28 -7.37
CA PRO A 277 5.58 -3.64 -5.98
C PRO A 277 4.21 -3.20 -5.50
N ALA A 278 3.78 -1.99 -5.85
CA ALA A 278 2.47 -1.46 -5.51
C ALA A 278 1.34 -2.25 -6.19
N PHE A 279 1.50 -2.60 -7.46
CA PHE A 279 0.57 -3.46 -8.20
C PHE A 279 0.46 -4.85 -7.57
N VAL A 280 1.58 -5.49 -7.25
CA VAL A 280 1.60 -6.80 -6.58
C VAL A 280 0.94 -6.70 -5.21
N ALA A 281 1.21 -5.65 -4.43
CA ALA A 281 0.59 -5.43 -3.14
C ALA A 281 -0.94 -5.30 -3.24
N ALA A 282 -1.45 -4.56 -4.23
CA ALA A 282 -2.88 -4.41 -4.47
C ALA A 282 -3.58 -5.72 -4.85
N LEU A 283 -2.87 -6.69 -5.45
CA LEU A 283 -3.41 -8.00 -5.77
C LEU A 283 -3.45 -8.97 -4.58
N THR A 284 -2.75 -8.67 -3.47
CA THR A 284 -2.63 -9.61 -2.33
C THR A 284 -3.98 -10.03 -1.72
N PRO A 285 -5.04 -9.19 -1.61
CA PRO A 285 -6.35 -9.65 -1.14
C PRO A 285 -6.96 -10.74 -2.03
N ALA A 286 -6.86 -10.58 -3.36
CA ALA A 286 -7.34 -11.58 -4.31
C ALA A 286 -6.53 -12.87 -4.25
N LEU A 287 -5.20 -12.78 -4.14
CA LEU A 287 -4.30 -13.92 -4.01
C LEU A 287 -4.53 -14.69 -2.70
N ALA A 288 -4.71 -13.98 -1.59
CA ALA A 288 -5.01 -14.58 -0.29
C ALA A 288 -6.32 -15.38 -0.32
N LEU A 289 -7.34 -14.83 -1.00
CA LEU A 289 -8.60 -15.53 -1.18
C LEU A 289 -8.47 -16.74 -2.10
N ALA A 290 -7.82 -16.60 -3.26
CA ALA A 290 -7.60 -17.70 -4.18
C ALA A 290 -6.87 -18.86 -3.49
N TRP A 291 -5.88 -18.54 -2.63
CA TRP A 291 -5.24 -19.54 -1.78
C TRP A 291 -6.24 -20.20 -0.82
N ALA A 292 -7.00 -19.38 -0.06
CA ALA A 292 -7.96 -19.89 0.92
C ALA A 292 -9.02 -20.79 0.26
N ALA A 293 -9.54 -20.42 -0.90
CA ALA A 293 -10.47 -21.23 -1.67
C ALA A 293 -9.82 -22.55 -2.11
N LYS A 294 -8.65 -22.50 -2.76
CA LYS A 294 -7.94 -23.69 -3.25
C LYS A 294 -7.54 -24.64 -2.12
N ALA A 295 -7.04 -24.08 -1.00
CA ALA A 295 -6.63 -24.89 0.14
C ALA A 295 -7.82 -25.51 0.88
N SER A 296 -8.97 -24.82 0.96
CA SER A 296 -10.17 -25.37 1.55
C SER A 296 -10.76 -26.54 0.74
N TRP A 297 -10.66 -26.51 -0.58
CA TRP A 297 -11.12 -27.62 -1.46
C TRP A 297 -10.25 -28.86 -1.35
N ARG A 298 -8.93 -28.71 -1.12
CA ARG A 298 -8.00 -29.85 -1.02
C ARG A 298 -8.04 -30.56 0.34
N THR A 299 -8.63 -29.97 1.33
CA THR A 299 -8.65 -30.49 2.71
C THR A 299 -9.95 -31.21 3.06
N TYR A 300 -10.82 -31.42 2.10
CA TYR A 300 -11.99 -32.28 2.10
C TYR A 300 -11.92 -33.28 0.96
#